data_9a9db003536678e8a80f6d175acd07fe
#
_entry.id   9a9db003536678e8a80f6d175acd07fe
#
_cell.length_a   1.000
_cell.length_b   1.000
_cell.length_c   1.000
_cell.angle_alpha   90.00
_cell.angle_beta   90.00
_cell.angle_gamma   90.00
#
_symmetry.space_group_name_H-M   'P 1'
#
loop_
_entity.id
_entity.type
_entity.pdbx_description
1 polymer ?
#
loop_
_entity_poly.entity_id
_entity_poly.type
_entity_poly.pdbx_seq_one_letter_code
_entity_poly.pdbx_strand_id
1 'polypeptide(L)'
;MVAMPDAVRLREVGPRDGFQNEPETIPTEQKVRLVGMLADAGLRRIELTSFVRPDVIPQLADAEELLDRYDKRPGISYSVLIPNERGLERALARRARFDEVSVFLSASETHNQRNVNRSIAESLEGLERVISRARAEGLRCEGVISVSFGCPYEGEVPPERVFSIAERLVGAGCEEIAFGDTTGMANPRQVGEFFAAARERLPDVELTAHFH
;
A
#
# COMPACT_ATOMS: atom_id res chain seq x y z
N MET A 1 26.44 -13.18 4.62
CA MET A 1 25.59 -13.00 3.42
C MET A 1 24.17 -13.37 3.84
N VAL A 2 23.22 -12.47 3.65
CA VAL A 2 21.79 -12.79 3.85
C VAL A 2 21.42 -13.79 2.76
N ALA A 3 20.81 -14.92 3.15
CA ALA A 3 20.34 -15.89 2.17
C ALA A 3 19.18 -15.25 1.38
N MET A 4 19.30 -15.29 0.05
CA MET A 4 18.21 -14.86 -0.82
C MET A 4 17.05 -15.86 -0.73
N PRO A 5 15.79 -15.41 -0.78
CA PRO A 5 14.66 -16.33 -0.81
C PRO A 5 14.62 -17.11 -2.13
N ASP A 6 14.17 -18.35 -2.08
CA ASP A 6 14.03 -19.21 -3.27
C ASP A 6 12.96 -18.71 -4.24
N ALA A 7 11.99 -17.96 -3.74
CA ALA A 7 10.89 -17.37 -4.53
C ALA A 7 10.39 -16.07 -3.91
N VAL A 8 9.84 -15.20 -4.75
CA VAL A 8 9.14 -13.97 -4.34
C VAL A 8 7.74 -13.94 -4.94
N ARG A 9 6.82 -13.28 -4.25
CA ARG A 9 5.47 -13.00 -4.77
C ARG A 9 5.43 -11.57 -5.30
N LEU A 10 4.86 -11.40 -6.48
CA LEU A 10 4.68 -10.09 -7.10
C LEU A 10 3.27 -9.58 -6.83
N ARG A 11 3.18 -8.29 -6.47
CA ARG A 11 1.94 -7.51 -6.51
C ARG A 11 2.06 -6.48 -7.63
N GLU A 12 1.08 -6.43 -8.50
CA GLU A 12 0.98 -5.40 -9.52
C GLU A 12 0.25 -4.19 -8.95
N VAL A 13 0.88 -3.04 -9.00
CA VAL A 13 0.33 -1.78 -8.47
C VAL A 13 0.11 -0.71 -9.55
N GLY A 14 0.42 -1.01 -10.80
CA GLY A 14 0.27 -0.10 -11.95
C GLY A 14 -1.14 0.48 -12.10
N PRO A 15 -2.23 -0.29 -11.89
CA PRO A 15 -3.60 0.25 -11.97
C PRO A 15 -3.90 1.31 -10.92
N ARG A 16 -3.19 1.30 -9.79
CA ARG A 16 -3.29 2.32 -8.75
C ARG A 16 -2.15 3.31 -8.82
N ASP A 17 -0.92 2.86 -8.56
CA ASP A 17 0.26 3.71 -8.40
C ASP A 17 0.71 4.31 -9.74
N GLY A 18 0.73 3.51 -10.78
CA GLY A 18 1.06 3.97 -12.12
C GLY A 18 0.05 5.02 -12.61
N PHE A 19 -1.24 4.72 -12.59
CA PHE A 19 -2.27 5.65 -13.07
C PHE A 19 -2.39 6.92 -12.23
N GLN A 20 -2.05 6.87 -10.94
CA GLN A 20 -2.03 8.05 -10.10
C GLN A 20 -1.07 9.13 -10.59
N ASN A 21 0.01 8.73 -11.24
CA ASN A 21 1.07 9.62 -11.72
C ASN A 21 0.91 10.03 -13.20
N GLU A 22 -0.11 9.50 -13.89
CA GLU A 22 -0.36 9.89 -15.27
C GLU A 22 -0.91 11.32 -15.36
N PRO A 23 -0.47 12.12 -16.33
CA PRO A 23 -0.96 13.48 -16.52
C PRO A 23 -2.42 13.51 -16.97
N GLU A 24 -2.88 12.46 -17.63
CA GLU A 24 -4.23 12.32 -18.17
C GLU A 24 -5.06 11.32 -17.37
N THR A 25 -6.36 11.57 -17.25
CA THR A 25 -7.28 10.60 -16.66
C THR A 25 -7.53 9.46 -17.64
N ILE A 26 -7.14 8.25 -17.25
CA ILE A 26 -7.40 7.03 -18.02
C ILE A 26 -8.89 6.65 -17.86
N PRO A 27 -9.64 6.43 -18.96
CA PRO A 27 -11.03 5.99 -18.89
C PRO A 27 -11.19 4.67 -18.13
N THR A 28 -12.24 4.56 -17.34
CA THR A 28 -12.54 3.35 -16.51
C THR A 28 -12.53 2.07 -17.34
N GLU A 29 -13.05 2.10 -18.56
CA GLU A 29 -13.04 0.94 -19.46
C GLU A 29 -11.64 0.44 -19.79
N GLN A 30 -10.70 1.36 -19.98
CA GLN A 30 -9.29 0.99 -20.23
C GLN A 30 -8.64 0.39 -18.99
N LYS A 31 -8.96 0.92 -17.80
CA LYS A 31 -8.50 0.35 -16.51
C LYS A 31 -9.05 -1.07 -16.31
N VAL A 32 -10.33 -1.28 -16.52
CA VAL A 32 -10.98 -2.60 -16.47
C VAL A 32 -10.29 -3.58 -17.43
N ARG A 33 -10.03 -3.15 -18.68
CA ARG A 33 -9.31 -3.96 -19.65
C ARG A 33 -7.90 -4.32 -19.19
N LEU A 34 -7.15 -3.34 -18.64
CA LEU A 34 -5.80 -3.60 -18.11
C LEU A 34 -5.83 -4.61 -16.98
N VAL A 35 -6.73 -4.48 -16.01
CA VAL A 35 -6.88 -5.45 -14.90
C VAL A 35 -7.11 -6.86 -15.45
N GLY A 36 -7.95 -7.00 -16.48
CA GLY A 36 -8.16 -8.29 -17.16
C GLY A 36 -6.88 -8.84 -17.79
N MET A 37 -6.12 -7.99 -18.51
CA MET A 37 -4.85 -8.39 -19.15
C MET A 37 -3.79 -8.79 -18.11
N LEU A 38 -3.71 -8.10 -16.97
CA LEU A 38 -2.81 -8.43 -15.89
C LEU A 38 -3.16 -9.81 -15.27
N ALA A 39 -4.44 -10.09 -15.11
CA ALA A 39 -4.93 -11.39 -14.66
C ALA A 39 -4.60 -12.51 -15.67
N ASP A 40 -4.74 -12.24 -16.99
CA ASP A 40 -4.39 -13.17 -18.08
C ASP A 40 -2.88 -13.42 -18.15
N ALA A 41 -2.06 -12.42 -17.79
CA ALA A 41 -0.61 -12.56 -17.70
C ALA A 41 -0.14 -13.42 -16.50
N GLY A 42 -1.06 -13.87 -15.65
CA GLY A 42 -0.77 -14.79 -14.55
C GLY A 42 -0.46 -14.11 -13.21
N LEU A 43 -0.65 -12.80 -13.10
CA LEU A 43 -0.50 -12.09 -11.83
C LEU A 43 -1.55 -12.56 -10.81
N ARG A 44 -1.14 -12.73 -9.56
CA ARG A 44 -1.98 -13.27 -8.49
C ARG A 44 -2.36 -12.26 -7.41
N ARG A 45 -1.76 -11.08 -7.44
CA ARG A 45 -2.08 -9.95 -6.54
C ARG A 45 -2.07 -8.66 -7.35
N ILE A 46 -3.17 -7.93 -7.32
CA ILE A 46 -3.35 -6.70 -8.12
C ILE A 46 -3.96 -5.62 -7.21
N GLU A 47 -3.31 -4.47 -7.10
CA GLU A 47 -3.87 -3.29 -6.46
C GLU A 47 -4.67 -2.48 -7.49
N LEU A 48 -6.00 -2.45 -7.31
CA LEU A 48 -6.93 -1.95 -8.32
C LEU A 48 -7.01 -0.43 -8.40
N THR A 49 -7.09 0.23 -7.24
CA THR A 49 -7.40 1.66 -7.14
C THR A 49 -7.19 2.19 -5.72
N SER A 50 -7.51 3.46 -5.51
CA SER A 50 -7.48 4.12 -4.20
C SER A 50 -8.80 4.84 -3.92
N PHE A 51 -9.22 4.81 -2.65
CA PHE A 51 -10.35 5.57 -2.14
C PHE A 51 -9.94 6.94 -1.56
N VAL A 52 -8.89 7.53 -2.12
CA VAL A 52 -8.50 8.92 -1.88
C VAL A 52 -9.61 9.86 -2.39
N ARG A 53 -9.63 11.08 -1.92
CA ARG A 53 -10.58 12.11 -2.38
C ARG A 53 -10.39 12.37 -3.88
N PRO A 54 -11.49 12.36 -4.67
CA PRO A 54 -11.41 12.59 -6.12
C PRO A 54 -10.84 13.95 -6.53
N ASP A 55 -10.98 14.96 -5.70
CA ASP A 55 -10.42 16.30 -5.93
C ASP A 55 -8.90 16.38 -5.67
N VAL A 56 -8.34 15.39 -4.95
CA VAL A 56 -6.90 15.27 -4.70
C VAL A 56 -6.21 14.44 -5.77
N ILE A 57 -6.82 13.31 -6.15
CA ILE A 57 -6.30 12.40 -7.19
C ILE A 57 -7.43 12.13 -8.21
N PRO A 58 -7.64 13.02 -9.18
CA PRO A 58 -8.71 12.86 -10.19
C PRO A 58 -8.55 11.59 -11.02
N GLN A 59 -7.32 11.11 -11.23
CA GLN A 59 -7.02 9.89 -11.99
C GLN A 59 -7.67 8.63 -11.39
N LEU A 60 -7.97 8.63 -10.07
CA LEU A 60 -8.57 7.50 -9.36
C LEU A 60 -10.00 7.82 -8.86
N ALA A 61 -10.62 8.87 -9.41
CA ALA A 61 -11.97 9.31 -9.00
C ALA A 61 -13.06 8.27 -9.30
N ASP A 62 -12.80 7.34 -10.21
CA ASP A 62 -13.69 6.28 -10.68
C ASP A 62 -13.56 4.96 -9.89
N ALA A 63 -13.03 5.01 -8.67
CA ALA A 63 -12.74 3.81 -7.88
C ALA A 63 -13.97 2.89 -7.70
N GLU A 64 -15.12 3.45 -7.41
CA GLU A 64 -16.37 2.70 -7.26
C GLU A 64 -16.82 2.07 -8.57
N GLU A 65 -16.77 2.81 -9.68
CA GLU A 65 -17.14 2.32 -11.01
C GLU A 65 -16.21 1.21 -11.47
N LEU A 66 -14.90 1.36 -11.24
CA LEU A 66 -13.92 0.31 -11.54
C LEU A 66 -14.26 -0.98 -10.80
N LEU A 67 -14.55 -0.90 -9.49
CA LEU A 67 -14.92 -2.07 -8.70
C LEU A 67 -16.23 -2.71 -9.18
N ASP A 68 -17.19 -1.93 -9.64
CA ASP A 68 -18.46 -2.45 -10.16
C ASP A 68 -18.28 -3.20 -11.50
N ARG A 69 -17.30 -2.81 -12.32
CA ARG A 69 -17.16 -3.25 -13.72
C ARG A 69 -16.09 -4.30 -13.97
N TYR A 70 -14.99 -4.36 -13.17
CA TYR A 70 -13.93 -5.33 -13.43
C TYR A 70 -14.39 -6.77 -13.15
N ASP A 71 -13.78 -7.74 -13.83
CA ASP A 71 -14.04 -9.16 -13.63
C ASP A 71 -13.17 -9.71 -12.48
N LYS A 72 -13.79 -9.95 -11.31
CA LYS A 72 -13.11 -10.57 -10.17
C LYS A 72 -12.90 -12.06 -10.41
N ARG A 73 -11.66 -12.48 -10.64
CA ARG A 73 -11.33 -13.87 -10.97
C ARG A 73 -10.91 -14.66 -9.73
N PRO A 74 -11.29 -15.92 -9.63
CA PRO A 74 -10.85 -16.78 -8.53
C PRO A 74 -9.35 -17.02 -8.55
N GLY A 75 -8.75 -17.14 -7.37
CA GLY A 75 -7.31 -17.37 -7.21
C GLY A 75 -6.41 -16.14 -7.43
N ILE A 76 -7.00 -14.96 -7.61
CA ILE A 76 -6.31 -13.67 -7.63
C ILE A 76 -6.80 -12.85 -6.44
N SER A 77 -5.88 -12.31 -5.66
CA SER A 77 -6.18 -11.38 -4.57
C SER A 77 -6.17 -9.94 -5.10
N TYR A 78 -7.23 -9.21 -4.82
CA TYR A 78 -7.39 -7.83 -5.24
C TYR A 78 -7.37 -6.91 -4.03
N SER A 79 -6.54 -5.87 -4.07
CA SER A 79 -6.43 -4.86 -3.01
C SER A 79 -6.90 -3.49 -3.46
N VAL A 80 -7.26 -2.67 -2.48
CA VAL A 80 -7.56 -1.25 -2.66
C VAL A 80 -6.85 -0.41 -1.60
N LEU A 81 -6.36 0.77 -1.96
CA LEU A 81 -5.69 1.66 -1.03
C LEU A 81 -6.72 2.54 -0.30
N ILE A 82 -6.62 2.55 1.03
CA ILE A 82 -7.56 3.24 1.92
C ILE A 82 -6.82 4.31 2.74
N PRO A 83 -7.11 5.60 2.52
CA PRO A 83 -6.42 6.68 3.22
C PRO A 83 -6.98 6.98 4.63
N ASN A 84 -8.24 6.65 4.91
CA ASN A 84 -8.93 6.97 6.16
C ASN A 84 -10.27 6.23 6.28
N GLU A 85 -10.98 6.42 7.41
CA GLU A 85 -12.26 5.77 7.71
C GLU A 85 -13.34 6.06 6.65
N ARG A 86 -13.41 7.29 6.10
CA ARG A 86 -14.37 7.63 5.05
C ARG A 86 -14.07 6.89 3.74
N GLY A 87 -12.79 6.74 3.39
CA GLY A 87 -12.35 5.91 2.26
C GLY A 87 -12.76 4.45 2.44
N LEU A 88 -12.55 3.91 3.65
CA LEU A 88 -12.98 2.54 3.97
C LEU A 88 -14.50 2.37 3.84
N GLU A 89 -15.30 3.30 4.35
CA GLU A 89 -16.76 3.23 4.25
C GLU A 89 -17.23 3.19 2.79
N ARG A 90 -16.65 4.02 1.91
CA ARG A 90 -16.93 3.99 0.46
C ARG A 90 -16.56 2.64 -0.15
N ALA A 91 -15.40 2.08 0.20
CA ALA A 91 -14.95 0.80 -0.29
C ALA A 91 -15.86 -0.35 0.18
N LEU A 92 -16.24 -0.36 1.46
CA LEU A 92 -17.09 -1.41 2.05
C LEU A 92 -18.48 -1.53 1.41
N ALA A 93 -19.00 -0.48 0.78
CA ALA A 93 -20.20 -0.57 -0.05
C ALA A 93 -20.04 -1.61 -1.20
N ARG A 94 -18.81 -1.99 -1.53
CA ARG A 94 -18.43 -2.99 -2.55
C ARG A 94 -17.56 -4.11 -1.97
N ARG A 95 -17.78 -4.45 -0.69
CA ARG A 95 -16.96 -5.41 0.08
C ARG A 95 -16.62 -6.71 -0.67
N ALA A 96 -17.56 -7.25 -1.43
CA ALA A 96 -17.35 -8.50 -2.17
C ALA A 96 -16.38 -8.38 -3.36
N ARG A 97 -15.99 -7.16 -3.74
CA ARG A 97 -15.19 -6.89 -4.93
C ARG A 97 -13.68 -6.87 -4.70
N PHE A 98 -13.22 -6.88 -3.46
CA PHE A 98 -11.79 -6.91 -3.12
C PHE A 98 -11.54 -7.80 -1.89
N ASP A 99 -10.30 -8.14 -1.63
CA ASP A 99 -9.88 -9.13 -0.63
C ASP A 99 -8.98 -8.50 0.44
N GLU A 100 -8.25 -7.45 0.06
CA GLU A 100 -7.24 -6.80 0.88
C GLU A 100 -7.40 -5.27 0.86
N VAL A 101 -6.99 -4.63 1.95
CA VAL A 101 -6.82 -3.17 2.01
C VAL A 101 -5.37 -2.82 2.30
N SER A 102 -4.84 -1.83 1.59
CA SER A 102 -3.56 -1.21 1.89
C SER A 102 -3.83 0.13 2.57
N VAL A 103 -3.21 0.36 3.73
CA VAL A 103 -3.18 1.66 4.40
C VAL A 103 -1.77 2.22 4.34
N PHE A 104 -1.60 3.54 4.38
CA PHE A 104 -0.28 4.13 4.19
C PHE A 104 -0.02 5.34 5.07
N LEU A 105 1.25 5.52 5.42
CA LEU A 105 1.80 6.72 6.02
C LEU A 105 3.29 6.83 5.67
N SER A 106 3.92 7.95 6.02
CA SER A 106 5.35 8.17 5.78
C SER A 106 6.16 8.03 7.06
N ALA A 107 7.40 7.54 6.95
CA ALA A 107 8.34 7.48 8.07
C ALA A 107 9.05 8.83 8.35
N SER A 108 8.75 9.89 7.60
CA SER A 108 9.24 11.26 7.78
C SER A 108 8.08 12.17 8.14
N GLU A 109 8.21 12.97 9.20
CA GLU A 109 7.17 13.93 9.61
C GLU A 109 6.89 14.95 8.53
N THR A 110 7.92 15.51 7.92
CA THR A 110 7.77 16.51 6.85
C THR A 110 7.07 15.92 5.63
N HIS A 111 7.44 14.69 5.24
CA HIS A 111 6.80 14.03 4.11
C HIS A 111 5.36 13.66 4.44
N ASN A 112 5.09 13.15 5.64
CA ASN A 112 3.74 12.79 6.08
C ASN A 112 2.84 14.03 6.13
N GLN A 113 3.34 15.14 6.68
CA GLN A 113 2.60 16.40 6.72
C GLN A 113 2.25 16.93 5.31
N ARG A 114 3.18 16.82 4.36
CA ARG A 114 2.95 17.25 2.97
C ARG A 114 1.99 16.33 2.22
N ASN A 115 2.05 15.03 2.49
CA ASN A 115 1.28 14.01 1.75
C ASN A 115 -0.17 13.91 2.26
N VAL A 116 -0.36 13.87 3.58
CA VAL A 116 -1.69 13.62 4.18
C VAL A 116 -2.14 14.73 5.15
N ASN A 117 -1.36 15.79 5.29
CA ASN A 117 -1.61 16.94 6.19
C ASN A 117 -1.81 16.52 7.66
N ARG A 118 -0.99 15.59 8.15
CA ARG A 118 -1.03 15.04 9.51
C ARG A 118 0.39 14.70 9.97
N SER A 119 0.57 14.71 11.29
CA SER A 119 1.74 14.10 11.92
C SER A 119 1.72 12.56 11.74
N ILE A 120 2.86 11.91 11.95
CA ILE A 120 2.94 10.44 11.98
C ILE A 120 2.02 9.87 13.07
N ALA A 121 2.01 10.49 14.27
CA ALA A 121 1.18 10.06 15.38
C ALA A 121 -0.32 10.10 15.06
N GLU A 122 -0.82 11.22 14.52
CA GLU A 122 -2.23 11.36 14.10
C GLU A 122 -2.60 10.39 12.97
N SER A 123 -1.66 10.13 12.05
CA SER A 123 -1.86 9.16 10.98
C SER A 123 -2.02 7.75 11.54
N LEU A 124 -1.13 7.33 12.46
CA LEU A 124 -1.19 6.02 13.10
C LEU A 124 -2.51 5.81 13.84
N GLU A 125 -2.95 6.78 14.66
CA GLU A 125 -4.24 6.70 15.36
C GLU A 125 -5.43 6.53 14.40
N GLY A 126 -5.42 7.26 13.29
CA GLY A 126 -6.45 7.13 12.26
C GLY A 126 -6.42 5.78 11.55
N LEU A 127 -5.23 5.29 11.20
CA LEU A 127 -5.04 4.01 10.53
C LEU A 127 -5.35 2.81 11.42
N GLU A 128 -5.04 2.87 12.71
CA GLU A 128 -5.40 1.83 13.68
C GLU A 128 -6.93 1.58 13.70
N ARG A 129 -7.76 2.64 13.61
CA ARG A 129 -9.22 2.50 13.50
C ARG A 129 -9.64 1.89 12.15
N VAL A 130 -9.01 2.31 11.06
CA VAL A 130 -9.26 1.75 9.72
C VAL A 130 -8.94 0.26 9.68
N ILE A 131 -7.76 -0.13 10.18
CA ILE A 131 -7.30 -1.52 10.22
C ILE A 131 -8.25 -2.38 11.07
N SER A 132 -8.57 -1.93 12.29
CA SER A 132 -9.49 -2.64 13.18
C SER A 132 -10.84 -2.90 12.52
N ARG A 133 -11.42 -1.90 11.87
CA ARG A 133 -12.70 -2.05 11.16
C ARG A 133 -12.57 -2.96 9.93
N ALA A 134 -11.52 -2.83 9.13
CA ALA A 134 -11.28 -3.69 7.97
C ALA A 134 -11.13 -5.17 8.38
N ARG A 135 -10.41 -5.44 9.47
CA ARG A 135 -10.26 -6.78 10.06
C ARG A 135 -11.59 -7.36 10.53
N ALA A 136 -12.45 -6.54 11.15
CA ALA A 136 -13.80 -6.95 11.56
C ALA A 136 -14.68 -7.37 10.36
N GLU A 137 -14.42 -6.80 9.17
CA GLU A 137 -15.07 -7.17 7.90
C GLU A 137 -14.40 -8.38 7.21
N GLY A 138 -13.40 -9.01 7.85
CA GLY A 138 -12.67 -10.16 7.31
C GLY A 138 -11.71 -9.81 6.18
N LEU A 139 -11.24 -8.56 6.07
CA LEU A 139 -10.24 -8.13 5.09
C LEU A 139 -8.83 -8.37 5.62
N ARG A 140 -7.91 -8.73 4.73
CA ARG A 140 -6.48 -8.66 5.01
C ARG A 140 -6.04 -7.19 4.98
N CYS A 141 -5.09 -6.84 5.85
CA CYS A 141 -4.58 -5.47 5.95
C CYS A 141 -3.07 -5.46 5.73
N GLU A 142 -2.63 -4.58 4.83
CA GLU A 142 -1.23 -4.23 4.61
C GLU A 142 -0.98 -2.81 5.10
N GLY A 143 0.13 -2.61 5.81
CA GLY A 143 0.65 -1.29 6.18
C GLY A 143 1.78 -0.89 5.24
N VAL A 144 1.61 0.19 4.48
CA VAL A 144 2.63 0.74 3.57
C VAL A 144 3.34 1.91 4.26
N ILE A 145 4.66 1.81 4.40
CA ILE A 145 5.48 2.86 5.01
C ILE A 145 6.33 3.52 3.93
N SER A 146 5.95 4.72 3.52
CA SER A 146 6.65 5.51 2.52
C SER A 146 7.96 6.09 3.08
N VAL A 147 8.92 6.37 2.19
CA VAL A 147 10.24 6.93 2.48
C VAL A 147 11.04 6.16 3.53
N SER A 148 10.92 4.82 3.51
CA SER A 148 11.58 3.93 4.48
C SER A 148 13.11 3.92 4.37
N PHE A 149 13.67 4.31 3.23
CA PHE A 149 15.11 4.29 2.95
C PHE A 149 15.74 5.67 2.84
N GLY A 150 14.95 6.72 2.92
CA GLY A 150 15.39 8.10 2.82
C GLY A 150 14.25 9.03 2.43
N CYS A 151 14.36 10.30 2.80
CA CYS A 151 13.34 11.33 2.57
C CYS A 151 13.96 12.53 1.84
N PRO A 152 13.33 13.03 0.75
CA PRO A 152 13.86 14.17 0.02
C PRO A 152 13.85 15.48 0.82
N TYR A 153 13.12 15.53 1.94
CA TYR A 153 13.01 16.71 2.80
C TYR A 153 13.85 16.62 4.08
N GLU A 154 13.93 15.43 4.69
CA GLU A 154 14.64 15.20 5.96
C GLU A 154 15.98 14.50 5.76
N GLY A 155 16.27 13.99 4.56
CA GLY A 155 17.47 13.21 4.27
C GLY A 155 17.36 11.80 4.81
N GLU A 156 18.23 11.43 5.73
CA GLU A 156 18.26 10.11 6.34
C GLU A 156 17.02 9.85 7.20
N VAL A 157 16.41 8.68 7.04
CA VAL A 157 15.32 8.19 7.87
C VAL A 157 15.84 7.06 8.74
N PRO A 158 15.86 7.21 10.07
CA PRO A 158 16.38 6.16 10.95
C PRO A 158 15.53 4.88 10.84
N PRO A 159 16.13 3.70 10.60
CA PRO A 159 15.40 2.43 10.52
C PRO A 159 14.55 2.15 11.76
N GLU A 160 15.01 2.55 12.95
CA GLU A 160 14.27 2.39 14.21
C GLU A 160 12.90 3.09 14.20
N ARG A 161 12.81 4.25 13.55
CA ARG A 161 11.51 4.94 13.35
C ARG A 161 10.60 4.13 12.46
N VAL A 162 11.13 3.61 11.36
CA VAL A 162 10.37 2.77 10.41
C VAL A 162 9.85 1.52 11.10
N PHE A 163 10.69 0.85 11.86
CA PHE A 163 10.30 -0.37 12.59
C PHE A 163 9.29 -0.08 13.70
N SER A 164 9.43 1.01 14.44
CA SER A 164 8.42 1.41 15.44
C SER A 164 7.04 1.66 14.81
N ILE A 165 7.00 2.27 13.62
CA ILE A 165 5.75 2.44 12.86
C ILE A 165 5.21 1.07 12.43
N ALA A 166 6.06 0.19 11.91
CA ALA A 166 5.67 -1.15 11.46
C ALA A 166 5.08 -1.97 12.61
N GLU A 167 5.73 -1.98 13.78
CA GLU A 167 5.27 -2.67 14.98
C GLU A 167 3.88 -2.17 15.44
N ARG A 168 3.61 -0.87 15.36
CA ARG A 168 2.28 -0.32 15.67
C ARG A 168 1.22 -0.77 14.66
N LEU A 169 1.52 -0.77 13.35
CA LEU A 169 0.59 -1.24 12.32
C LEU A 169 0.30 -2.74 12.47
N VAL A 170 1.31 -3.54 12.78
CA VAL A 170 1.13 -4.98 13.10
C VAL A 170 0.29 -5.16 14.35
N GLY A 171 0.56 -4.40 15.43
CA GLY A 171 -0.23 -4.41 16.65
C GLY A 171 -1.71 -4.04 16.43
N ALA A 172 -1.99 -3.20 15.43
CA ALA A 172 -3.35 -2.86 15.00
C ALA A 172 -4.03 -3.95 14.16
N GLY A 173 -3.27 -4.90 13.61
CA GLY A 173 -3.79 -6.05 12.86
C GLY A 173 -3.34 -6.15 11.39
N CYS A 174 -2.31 -5.39 10.96
CA CYS A 174 -1.68 -5.64 9.66
C CYS A 174 -0.96 -6.98 9.65
N GLU A 175 -1.18 -7.76 8.61
CA GLU A 175 -0.54 -9.07 8.37
C GLU A 175 0.68 -8.94 7.45
N GLU A 176 0.82 -7.80 6.82
CA GLU A 176 1.88 -7.48 5.88
C GLU A 176 2.35 -6.02 6.07
N ILE A 177 3.65 -5.80 5.94
CA ILE A 177 4.25 -4.46 5.93
C ILE A 177 5.04 -4.28 4.64
N ALA A 178 4.70 -3.25 3.90
CA ALA A 178 5.44 -2.83 2.71
C ALA A 178 6.32 -1.61 3.02
N PHE A 179 7.61 -1.74 2.72
CA PHE A 179 8.58 -0.67 2.87
C PHE A 179 8.86 -0.03 1.52
N GLY A 180 8.46 1.26 1.39
CA GLY A 180 8.57 2.02 0.15
C GLY A 180 9.87 2.82 0.05
N ASP A 181 10.61 2.63 -1.04
CA ASP A 181 11.66 3.54 -1.50
C ASP A 181 11.04 4.59 -2.43
N THR A 182 10.15 5.40 -1.87
CA THR A 182 9.24 6.31 -2.58
C THR A 182 9.95 7.28 -3.53
N THR A 183 11.22 7.56 -3.31
CA THR A 183 11.99 8.55 -4.09
C THR A 183 13.32 8.00 -4.62
N GLY A 184 13.50 6.68 -4.64
CA GLY A 184 14.66 6.02 -5.23
C GLY A 184 15.98 6.32 -4.49
N MET A 185 15.93 6.48 -3.17
CA MET A 185 17.12 6.80 -2.36
C MET A 185 17.84 5.57 -1.81
N ALA A 186 17.23 4.39 -1.93
CA ALA A 186 17.79 3.14 -1.42
C ALA A 186 19.01 2.68 -2.24
N ASN A 187 19.89 1.93 -1.58
CA ASN A 187 20.97 1.20 -2.24
C ASN A 187 20.97 -0.28 -1.80
N PRO A 188 21.54 -1.19 -2.60
CA PRO A 188 21.46 -2.63 -2.33
C PRO A 188 21.98 -3.08 -0.96
N ARG A 189 23.03 -2.42 -0.46
CA ARG A 189 23.57 -2.74 0.86
C ARG A 189 22.60 -2.32 1.96
N GLN A 190 22.10 -1.09 1.92
CA GLN A 190 21.13 -0.58 2.87
C GLN A 190 19.86 -1.46 2.89
N VAL A 191 19.34 -1.84 1.72
CA VAL A 191 18.19 -2.73 1.60
C VAL A 191 18.44 -4.09 2.26
N GLY A 192 19.59 -4.69 2.00
CA GLY A 192 19.95 -5.99 2.60
C GLY A 192 20.03 -5.92 4.13
N GLU A 193 20.71 -4.90 4.67
CA GLU A 193 20.83 -4.68 6.12
C GLU A 193 19.46 -4.39 6.75
N PHE A 194 18.64 -3.55 6.09
CA PHE A 194 17.30 -3.18 6.54
C PHE A 194 16.35 -4.39 6.62
N PHE A 195 16.26 -5.20 5.55
CA PHE A 195 15.36 -6.36 5.54
C PHE A 195 15.82 -7.48 6.47
N ALA A 196 17.13 -7.62 6.72
CA ALA A 196 17.64 -8.52 7.74
C ALA A 196 17.12 -8.09 9.13
N ALA A 197 17.29 -6.82 9.50
CA ALA A 197 16.78 -6.28 10.75
C ALA A 197 15.25 -6.33 10.86
N ALA A 198 14.54 -6.00 9.77
CA ALA A 198 13.09 -6.09 9.73
C ALA A 198 12.59 -7.52 10.00
N ARG A 199 13.24 -8.54 9.43
CA ARG A 199 12.89 -9.94 9.67
C ARG A 199 13.13 -10.40 11.10
N GLU A 200 14.17 -9.89 11.76
CA GLU A 200 14.43 -10.17 13.19
C GLU A 200 13.33 -9.57 14.08
N ARG A 201 12.86 -8.37 13.77
CA ARG A 201 11.83 -7.66 14.55
C ARG A 201 10.40 -8.12 14.28
N LEU A 202 10.14 -8.56 13.06
CA LEU A 202 8.81 -8.94 12.55
C LEU A 202 8.86 -10.36 11.95
N PRO A 203 9.16 -11.40 12.77
CA PRO A 203 9.43 -12.75 12.26
C PRO A 203 8.22 -13.38 11.56
N ASP A 204 7.00 -13.09 12.02
CA ASP A 204 5.76 -13.71 11.57
C ASP A 204 4.97 -12.84 10.57
N VAL A 205 5.52 -11.67 10.19
CA VAL A 205 4.86 -10.71 9.30
C VAL A 205 5.35 -10.88 7.87
N GLU A 206 4.47 -10.78 6.90
CA GLU A 206 4.87 -10.71 5.50
C GLU A 206 5.54 -9.36 5.23
N LEU A 207 6.74 -9.38 4.64
CA LEU A 207 7.52 -8.18 4.34
C LEU A 207 7.58 -7.98 2.83
N THR A 208 7.21 -6.79 2.40
CA THR A 208 7.18 -6.38 0.99
C THR A 208 8.12 -5.20 0.74
N ALA A 209 8.78 -5.20 -0.39
CA ALA A 209 9.60 -4.10 -0.90
C ALA A 209 8.89 -3.43 -2.08
N HIS A 210 8.86 -2.09 -2.08
CA HIS A 210 8.34 -1.28 -3.18
C HIS A 210 9.40 -0.24 -3.56
N PHE A 211 10.02 -0.40 -4.72
CA PHE A 211 11.08 0.47 -5.20
C PHE A 211 10.61 1.32 -6.38
N HIS A 212 11.10 2.57 -6.42
CA HIS A 212 10.96 3.49 -7.55
C HIS A 212 12.28 3.74 -8.27
#